data_35034c8e50a5b2394a5e3dbc98330f04
#
_entry.id   35034c8e50a5b2394a5e3dbc98330f04
#
_cell.length_a   1.000
_cell.length_b   1.000
_cell.length_c   1.000
_cell.angle_alpha   90.00
_cell.angle_beta   90.00
_cell.angle_gamma   90.00
#
_symmetry.space_group_name_H-M   'P 1'
#
loop_
_entity.id
_entity.type
_entity.pdbx_description
1 polymer ?
#
loop_
_entity_poly.entity_id
_entity_poly.type
_entity_poly.pdbx_seq_one_letter_code
_entity_poly.pdbx_strand_id
1 'polypeptide(L)'
;FSSDGLMQTGWIKDEGKWYYCLEDGVLVQENWLKVGENYFFMRGTGELAVGWRNMSGSWYYFKADGRCAFKWMKIGNDWFWMGTDGKMKTGWQQIDGIYYYFGQDGKMKSGWLSDGTNRYYMDPESGKMVHNWKQINNAWMFFDASGHMMTGWIHVNDHYYYLGTDGKMVSNTTLTLNGVSYTFDGNGAYTGNESVPATEVSIYKEPKQEAETASASTGGKKGLPSDKT
;
A
#
# COMPACT_ATOMS: atom_id res chain seq x y z
N PHE A 1 34.95 25.55 14.42
CA PHE A 1 35.46 26.13 15.67
C PHE A 1 34.34 26.98 16.29
N SER A 2 34.22 26.98 17.61
CA SER A 2 33.33 27.89 18.35
C SER A 2 33.87 29.34 18.29
N SER A 3 33.07 30.31 18.79
CA SER A 3 33.52 31.72 18.91
C SER A 3 34.81 31.88 19.73
N ASP A 4 35.08 30.94 20.64
CA ASP A 4 36.25 30.91 21.49
C ASP A 4 37.46 30.17 20.82
N GLY A 5 37.33 29.79 19.53
CA GLY A 5 38.37 29.09 18.77
C GLY A 5 38.54 27.60 19.10
N LEU A 6 37.63 26.99 19.85
CA LEU A 6 37.66 25.57 20.14
C LEU A 6 37.07 24.74 18.98
N MET A 7 37.75 23.62 18.68
CA MET A 7 37.26 22.66 17.71
C MET A 7 35.93 22.07 18.16
N GLN A 8 34.92 22.09 17.29
CA GLN A 8 33.60 21.50 17.54
C GLN A 8 33.49 20.14 16.83
N THR A 9 32.83 19.19 17.48
CA THR A 9 32.55 17.84 16.94
C THR A 9 31.10 17.50 17.19
N GLY A 10 30.58 16.50 16.47
CA GLY A 10 29.16 16.11 16.53
C GLY A 10 28.23 17.10 15.83
N TRP A 11 27.02 17.21 16.30
CA TRP A 11 25.98 18.11 15.73
C TRP A 11 26.26 19.57 16.08
N ILE A 12 26.29 20.39 15.05
CA ILE A 12 26.55 21.84 15.14
C ILE A 12 25.38 22.55 14.48
N LYS A 13 24.87 23.59 15.12
CA LYS A 13 23.84 24.47 14.54
C LYS A 13 24.47 25.83 14.25
N ASP A 14 24.45 26.24 12.98
CA ASP A 14 24.96 27.53 12.54
C ASP A 14 23.94 28.18 11.60
N GLU A 15 23.63 29.46 11.82
CA GLU A 15 22.62 30.22 11.06
C GLU A 15 21.31 29.46 10.83
N GLY A 16 20.86 28.70 11.83
CA GLY A 16 19.60 27.93 11.77
C GLY A 16 19.70 26.59 11.03
N LYS A 17 20.85 26.27 10.44
CA LYS A 17 21.13 25.03 9.73
C LYS A 17 21.93 24.06 10.59
N TRP A 18 21.74 22.76 10.35
CA TRP A 18 22.46 21.72 11.07
C TRP A 18 23.59 21.15 10.22
N TYR A 19 24.72 20.93 10.87
CA TYR A 19 25.95 20.35 10.34
C TYR A 19 26.41 19.23 11.26
N TYR A 20 27.34 18.40 10.77
CA TYR A 20 27.98 17.37 11.60
C TYR A 20 29.46 17.32 11.33
N CYS A 21 30.27 17.44 12.38
CA CYS A 21 31.69 17.25 12.33
C CYS A 21 32.12 15.95 13.01
N LEU A 22 33.05 15.24 12.38
CA LEU A 22 33.66 14.03 12.95
C LEU A 22 34.49 14.37 14.20
N GLU A 23 35.01 13.36 14.88
CA GLU A 23 35.81 13.53 16.07
C GLU A 23 37.13 14.32 15.82
N ASP A 24 37.64 14.27 14.59
CA ASP A 24 38.80 15.04 14.12
C ASP A 24 38.42 16.47 13.68
N GLY A 25 37.17 16.88 13.82
CA GLY A 25 36.66 18.19 13.44
C GLY A 25 36.34 18.34 11.95
N VAL A 26 36.50 17.28 11.14
CA VAL A 26 36.17 17.32 9.70
C VAL A 26 34.66 17.37 9.49
N LEU A 27 34.20 18.35 8.70
CA LEU A 27 32.79 18.50 8.33
C LEU A 27 32.38 17.37 7.38
N VAL A 28 31.28 16.67 7.72
CA VAL A 28 30.70 15.65 6.83
C VAL A 28 29.97 16.34 5.69
N GLN A 29 30.32 16.02 4.44
CA GLN A 29 29.77 16.58 3.23
C GLN A 29 29.45 15.47 2.23
N GLU A 30 28.34 15.64 1.46
CA GLU A 30 27.89 14.72 0.38
C GLU A 30 27.90 13.25 0.81
N ASN A 31 27.49 12.96 2.04
CA ASN A 31 27.60 11.62 2.58
C ASN A 31 26.46 11.26 3.52
N TRP A 32 26.21 9.95 3.60
CA TRP A 32 25.35 9.37 4.59
C TRP A 32 26.02 9.39 5.97
N LEU A 33 25.25 9.71 6.97
CA LEU A 33 25.66 9.72 8.36
C LEU A 33 24.73 8.81 9.18
N LYS A 34 25.30 7.87 9.93
CA LYS A 34 24.55 7.06 10.89
C LYS A 34 24.88 7.55 12.30
N VAL A 35 23.86 7.97 13.05
CA VAL A 35 23.99 8.35 14.45
C VAL A 35 22.97 7.55 15.26
N GLY A 36 23.45 6.66 16.11
CA GLY A 36 22.61 5.65 16.76
C GLY A 36 21.91 4.78 15.71
N GLU A 37 20.60 4.62 15.83
CA GLU A 37 19.79 3.85 14.88
C GLU A 37 19.25 4.70 13.70
N ASN A 38 19.60 5.99 13.63
CA ASN A 38 19.08 6.91 12.64
C ASN A 38 20.07 7.17 11.52
N TYR A 39 19.55 7.33 10.31
CA TYR A 39 20.30 7.70 9.12
C TYR A 39 19.97 9.12 8.70
N PHE A 40 20.98 9.88 8.36
CA PHE A 40 20.94 11.26 7.89
C PHE A 40 21.73 11.38 6.59
N PHE A 41 21.52 12.45 5.85
CA PHE A 41 22.34 12.79 4.70
C PHE A 41 22.81 14.23 4.83
N MET A 42 24.12 14.43 4.73
CA MET A 42 24.75 15.74 4.71
C MET A 42 24.95 16.15 3.26
N ARG A 43 24.45 17.31 2.87
CA ARG A 43 24.58 17.84 1.49
C ARG A 43 26.04 18.15 1.17
N GLY A 44 26.35 18.43 -0.12
CA GLY A 44 27.66 18.94 -0.54
C GLY A 44 28.09 20.23 0.16
N THR A 45 27.15 21.03 0.65
CA THR A 45 27.40 22.21 1.49
C THR A 45 27.69 21.87 2.95
N GLY A 46 27.57 20.59 3.35
CA GLY A 46 27.62 20.15 4.74
C GLY A 46 26.31 20.29 5.52
N GLU A 47 25.28 20.91 4.94
CA GLU A 47 23.99 21.09 5.59
C GLU A 47 23.22 19.77 5.69
N LEU A 48 22.51 19.56 6.79
CA LEU A 48 21.59 18.45 6.99
C LEU A 48 20.49 18.48 5.92
N ALA A 49 20.27 17.36 5.22
CA ALA A 49 19.17 17.22 4.27
C ALA A 49 17.83 17.10 4.98
N VAL A 50 16.82 17.80 4.47
CA VAL A 50 15.41 17.67 4.84
C VAL A 50 14.54 17.63 3.58
N GLY A 51 13.37 16.99 3.68
CA GLY A 51 12.45 16.83 2.55
C GLY A 51 12.92 15.80 1.52
N TRP A 52 12.31 15.85 0.35
CA TRP A 52 12.63 14.94 -0.75
C TRP A 52 14.00 15.19 -1.36
N ARG A 53 14.73 14.10 -1.62
CA ARG A 53 16.03 14.10 -2.30
C ARG A 53 16.12 12.97 -3.31
N ASN A 54 16.50 13.30 -4.53
CA ASN A 54 16.92 12.31 -5.51
C ASN A 54 18.43 12.13 -5.42
N MET A 55 18.86 10.90 -5.21
CA MET A 55 20.27 10.53 -5.16
C MET A 55 20.48 9.30 -6.05
N SER A 56 21.26 9.47 -7.10
CA SER A 56 21.55 8.43 -8.09
C SER A 56 20.29 7.74 -8.63
N GLY A 57 19.26 8.53 -8.98
CA GLY A 57 18.00 8.05 -9.55
C GLY A 57 17.00 7.45 -8.54
N SER A 58 17.34 7.41 -7.25
CA SER A 58 16.46 6.96 -6.18
C SER A 58 15.99 8.13 -5.33
N TRP A 59 14.70 8.15 -5.01
CA TRP A 59 14.12 9.14 -4.13
C TRP A 59 14.16 8.69 -2.67
N TYR A 60 14.56 9.60 -1.80
CA TYR A 60 14.58 9.48 -0.34
C TYR A 60 13.83 10.64 0.28
N TYR A 61 13.31 10.46 1.47
CA TYR A 61 12.70 11.52 2.24
C TYR A 61 13.36 11.65 3.60
N PHE A 62 13.77 12.86 3.93
CA PHE A 62 14.29 13.21 5.24
C PHE A 62 13.28 14.03 5.99
N LYS A 63 12.90 13.58 7.18
CA LYS A 63 11.93 14.25 8.05
C LYS A 63 12.43 15.64 8.44
N ALA A 64 11.60 16.45 9.10
CA ALA A 64 11.99 17.78 9.56
C ALA A 64 13.19 17.79 10.53
N ASP A 65 13.39 16.68 11.24
CA ASP A 65 14.55 16.45 12.12
C ASP A 65 15.77 15.86 11.37
N GLY A 66 15.72 15.74 10.06
CA GLY A 66 16.75 15.20 9.20
C GLY A 66 16.83 13.68 9.14
N ARG A 67 16.07 12.95 9.93
CA ARG A 67 16.11 11.48 9.88
C ARG A 67 15.52 10.95 8.57
N CYS A 68 16.22 10.02 7.93
CA CYS A 68 15.72 9.31 6.76
C CYS A 68 14.44 8.54 7.11
N ALA A 69 13.44 8.61 6.26
CA ALA A 69 12.20 7.88 6.41
C ALA A 69 12.34 6.44 5.89
N PHE A 70 11.69 5.51 6.58
CA PHE A 70 11.58 4.10 6.23
C PHE A 70 10.14 3.65 6.40
N LYS A 71 9.74 2.57 5.70
CA LYS A 71 8.42 1.97 5.77
C LYS A 71 7.32 2.96 5.33
N TRP A 72 6.15 2.85 5.94
CA TRP A 72 5.01 3.72 5.63
C TRP A 72 5.26 5.15 6.06
N MET A 73 4.95 6.07 5.16
CA MET A 73 5.07 7.51 5.40
C MET A 73 3.87 8.25 4.78
N LYS A 74 3.34 9.19 5.53
CA LYS A 74 2.26 10.08 5.07
C LYS A 74 2.79 11.51 4.94
N ILE A 75 2.56 12.10 3.78
CA ILE A 75 2.88 13.52 3.52
C ILE A 75 1.60 14.18 2.96
N GLY A 76 1.05 15.13 3.70
CA GLY A 76 -0.28 15.65 3.38
C GLY A 76 -1.32 14.53 3.43
N ASN A 77 -2.01 14.33 2.32
CA ASN A 77 -3.00 13.25 2.19
C ASN A 77 -2.45 11.99 1.51
N ASP A 78 -1.22 12.04 1.01
CA ASP A 78 -0.64 10.96 0.23
C ASP A 78 0.18 10.00 1.09
N TRP A 79 0.04 8.71 0.83
CA TRP A 79 0.84 7.65 1.43
C TRP A 79 1.95 7.21 0.49
N PHE A 80 3.12 6.96 1.07
CA PHE A 80 4.32 6.48 0.39
C PHE A 80 4.85 5.25 1.12
N TRP A 81 5.52 4.38 0.39
CA TRP A 81 6.30 3.29 0.96
C TRP A 81 7.78 3.50 0.71
N MET A 82 8.52 3.71 1.80
CA MET A 82 9.98 3.78 1.77
C MET A 82 10.51 2.40 2.14
N GLY A 83 11.29 1.78 1.26
CA GLY A 83 11.83 0.45 1.52
C GLY A 83 12.71 0.40 2.77
N THR A 84 13.17 -0.79 3.11
CA THR A 84 14.16 -1.00 4.19
C THR A 84 15.52 -0.37 3.87
N ASP A 85 15.74 -0.02 2.61
CA ASP A 85 16.88 0.74 2.08
C ASP A 85 16.63 2.25 2.07
N GLY A 86 15.50 2.73 2.58
CA GLY A 86 15.08 4.12 2.59
C GLY A 86 14.64 4.67 1.24
N LYS A 87 14.64 3.88 0.17
CA LYS A 87 14.24 4.32 -1.16
C LYS A 87 12.72 4.31 -1.31
N MET A 88 12.18 5.36 -1.91
CA MET A 88 10.78 5.41 -2.33
C MET A 88 10.47 4.28 -3.32
N LYS A 89 9.42 3.53 -3.05
CA LYS A 89 8.98 2.43 -3.93
C LYS A 89 7.86 2.91 -4.84
N THR A 90 7.83 2.33 -6.05
CA THR A 90 6.81 2.55 -7.09
C THR A 90 6.31 1.20 -7.62
N GLY A 91 5.21 1.19 -8.36
CA GLY A 91 4.62 -0.03 -8.89
C GLY A 91 3.99 -0.90 -7.79
N TRP A 92 3.84 -2.18 -8.09
CA TRP A 92 3.30 -3.17 -7.17
C TRP A 92 4.29 -3.46 -6.03
N GLN A 93 3.80 -3.41 -4.80
CA GLN A 93 4.55 -3.76 -3.60
C GLN A 93 3.72 -4.73 -2.75
N GLN A 94 4.34 -5.81 -2.30
CA GLN A 94 3.75 -6.68 -1.28
C GLN A 94 4.33 -6.30 0.08
N ILE A 95 3.47 -5.85 0.98
CA ILE A 95 3.84 -5.36 2.32
C ILE A 95 3.02 -6.16 3.33
N ASP A 96 3.71 -6.90 4.18
CA ASP A 96 3.08 -7.79 5.18
C ASP A 96 2.02 -8.73 4.55
N GLY A 97 2.34 -9.31 3.37
CA GLY A 97 1.47 -10.22 2.64
C GLY A 97 0.38 -9.56 1.80
N ILE A 98 0.17 -8.25 1.90
CA ILE A 98 -0.88 -7.50 1.21
C ILE A 98 -0.29 -6.71 0.05
N TYR A 99 -0.97 -6.72 -1.11
CA TYR A 99 -0.55 -5.96 -2.26
C TYR A 99 -1.09 -4.53 -2.25
N TYR A 100 -0.20 -3.60 -2.61
CA TYR A 100 -0.47 -2.18 -2.83
C TYR A 100 0.14 -1.75 -4.16
N TYR A 101 -0.35 -0.67 -4.72
CA TYR A 101 0.23 -0.07 -5.92
C TYR A 101 0.60 1.39 -5.68
N PHE A 102 1.83 1.74 -6.05
CA PHE A 102 2.36 3.10 -5.96
C PHE A 102 2.61 3.64 -7.37
N GLY A 103 2.13 4.84 -7.65
CA GLY A 103 2.40 5.51 -8.93
C GLY A 103 3.88 5.80 -9.13
N GLN A 104 4.25 6.26 -10.33
CA GLN A 104 5.61 6.72 -10.61
C GLN A 104 6.04 7.91 -9.73
N ASP A 105 5.07 8.65 -9.22
CA ASP A 105 5.22 9.71 -8.22
C ASP A 105 5.41 9.19 -6.77
N GLY A 106 5.43 7.88 -6.59
CA GLY A 106 5.54 7.19 -5.30
C GLY A 106 4.26 7.21 -4.46
N LYS A 107 3.17 7.85 -4.90
CA LYS A 107 1.92 7.91 -4.15
C LYS A 107 1.16 6.60 -4.24
N MET A 108 0.66 6.11 -3.10
CA MET A 108 -0.23 4.97 -3.05
C MET A 108 -1.50 5.25 -3.86
N LYS A 109 -1.89 4.33 -4.72
CA LYS A 109 -3.11 4.42 -5.51
C LYS A 109 -4.27 3.74 -4.79
N SER A 110 -5.48 4.26 -5.03
CA SER A 110 -6.75 3.69 -4.58
C SER A 110 -7.77 3.75 -5.71
N GLY A 111 -8.86 2.98 -5.59
CA GLY A 111 -9.86 2.85 -6.65
C GLY A 111 -9.41 1.93 -7.78
N TRP A 112 -9.95 2.17 -8.98
CA TRP A 112 -9.67 1.35 -10.15
C TRP A 112 -8.25 1.53 -10.68
N LEU A 113 -7.62 0.39 -11.02
CA LEU A 113 -6.31 0.30 -11.66
C LEU A 113 -6.39 -0.66 -12.83
N SER A 114 -5.67 -0.39 -13.92
CA SER A 114 -5.52 -1.29 -15.06
C SER A 114 -4.06 -1.36 -15.51
N ASP A 115 -3.63 -2.56 -15.86
CA ASP A 115 -2.31 -2.80 -16.49
C ASP A 115 -2.40 -2.92 -18.03
N GLY A 116 -3.60 -2.68 -18.60
CA GLY A 116 -3.90 -2.82 -20.02
C GLY A 116 -4.55 -4.15 -20.37
N THR A 117 -4.36 -5.20 -19.59
CA THR A 117 -4.97 -6.53 -19.75
C THR A 117 -6.00 -6.79 -18.67
N ASN A 118 -5.63 -6.56 -17.43
CA ASN A 118 -6.44 -6.83 -16.26
C ASN A 118 -6.89 -5.53 -15.58
N ARG A 119 -8.00 -5.61 -14.87
CA ARG A 119 -8.50 -4.55 -14.00
C ARG A 119 -8.41 -5.00 -12.56
N TYR A 120 -7.99 -4.09 -11.70
CA TYR A 120 -7.85 -4.27 -10.25
C TYR A 120 -8.65 -3.21 -9.53
N TYR A 121 -8.98 -3.46 -8.29
CA TYR A 121 -9.56 -2.44 -7.42
C TYR A 121 -8.76 -2.34 -6.13
N MET A 122 -8.26 -1.15 -5.87
CA MET A 122 -7.55 -0.82 -4.64
C MET A 122 -8.55 -0.19 -3.69
N ASP A 123 -8.74 -0.77 -2.52
CA ASP A 123 -9.70 -0.29 -1.53
C ASP A 123 -9.48 1.21 -1.23
N PRO A 124 -10.50 2.08 -1.36
CA PRO A 124 -10.32 3.52 -1.27
C PRO A 124 -9.81 4.03 0.08
N GLU A 125 -10.08 3.32 1.16
CA GLU A 125 -9.71 3.73 2.52
C GLU A 125 -8.31 3.23 2.89
N SER A 126 -8.03 1.98 2.56
CA SER A 126 -6.79 1.30 2.98
C SER A 126 -5.73 1.22 1.89
N GLY A 127 -6.06 1.43 0.62
CA GLY A 127 -5.18 1.20 -0.53
C GLY A 127 -4.86 -0.26 -0.82
N LYS A 128 -5.44 -1.21 -0.08
CA LYS A 128 -5.19 -2.64 -0.25
C LYS A 128 -5.81 -3.15 -1.55
N MET A 129 -5.10 -4.03 -2.26
CA MET A 129 -5.67 -4.75 -3.38
C MET A 129 -6.85 -5.62 -2.93
N VAL A 130 -7.98 -5.48 -3.62
CA VAL A 130 -9.19 -6.28 -3.36
C VAL A 130 -9.06 -7.64 -4.04
N HIS A 131 -9.51 -8.68 -3.35
CA HIS A 131 -9.74 -10.03 -3.86
C HIS A 131 -11.08 -10.55 -3.30
N ASN A 132 -11.64 -11.59 -3.91
CA ASN A 132 -12.97 -12.12 -3.63
C ASN A 132 -14.10 -11.11 -3.93
N TRP A 133 -15.24 -11.27 -3.29
CA TRP A 133 -16.40 -10.41 -3.48
C TRP A 133 -16.20 -9.01 -2.90
N LYS A 134 -16.51 -7.99 -3.70
CA LYS A 134 -16.53 -6.59 -3.26
C LYS A 134 -17.71 -5.86 -3.86
N GLN A 135 -18.43 -5.15 -3.04
CA GLN A 135 -19.46 -4.23 -3.51
C GLN A 135 -18.84 -2.87 -3.86
N ILE A 136 -19.05 -2.45 -5.11
CA ILE A 136 -18.52 -1.17 -5.64
C ILE A 136 -19.70 -0.46 -6.32
N ASN A 137 -20.03 0.75 -5.85
CA ASN A 137 -21.16 1.54 -6.38
C ASN A 137 -22.46 0.71 -6.46
N ASN A 138 -22.82 -0.01 -5.39
CA ASN A 138 -23.98 -0.86 -5.26
C ASN A 138 -24.02 -2.11 -6.19
N ALA A 139 -22.96 -2.41 -6.91
CA ALA A 139 -22.83 -3.63 -7.70
C ALA A 139 -21.81 -4.58 -7.07
N TRP A 140 -22.13 -5.85 -6.99
CA TRP A 140 -21.17 -6.87 -6.57
C TRP A 140 -20.26 -7.24 -7.73
N MET A 141 -18.98 -7.35 -7.44
CA MET A 141 -17.92 -7.77 -8.35
C MET A 141 -17.05 -8.80 -7.67
N PHE A 142 -16.43 -9.67 -8.46
CA PHE A 142 -15.51 -10.67 -7.95
C PHE A 142 -14.11 -10.44 -8.52
N PHE A 143 -13.12 -10.58 -7.65
CA PHE A 143 -11.70 -10.48 -7.99
C PHE A 143 -11.03 -11.80 -7.62
N ASP A 144 -10.18 -12.32 -8.51
CA ASP A 144 -9.43 -13.55 -8.23
C ASP A 144 -8.36 -13.34 -7.14
N ALA A 145 -7.63 -14.40 -6.80
CA ALA A 145 -6.56 -14.34 -5.81
C ALA A 145 -5.39 -13.41 -6.22
N SER A 146 -5.25 -13.13 -7.51
CA SER A 146 -4.27 -12.19 -8.05
C SER A 146 -4.81 -10.75 -8.12
N GLY A 147 -6.08 -10.53 -7.71
CA GLY A 147 -6.75 -9.25 -7.75
C GLY A 147 -7.35 -8.89 -9.11
N HIS A 148 -7.39 -9.81 -10.08
CA HIS A 148 -8.00 -9.53 -11.38
C HIS A 148 -9.52 -9.50 -11.28
N MET A 149 -10.15 -8.44 -11.80
CA MET A 149 -11.60 -8.37 -11.93
C MET A 149 -12.10 -9.47 -12.88
N MET A 150 -13.00 -10.29 -12.39
CA MET A 150 -13.57 -11.39 -13.16
C MET A 150 -14.77 -10.95 -14.01
N THR A 151 -15.00 -11.66 -15.12
CA THR A 151 -16.15 -11.53 -16.03
C THR A 151 -16.59 -12.91 -16.48
N GLY A 152 -17.81 -13.04 -16.99
CA GLY A 152 -18.36 -14.33 -17.41
C GLY A 152 -18.77 -15.21 -16.24
N TRP A 153 -18.80 -16.52 -16.47
CA TRP A 153 -19.20 -17.50 -15.47
C TRP A 153 -18.11 -17.73 -14.43
N ILE A 154 -18.49 -17.72 -13.16
CA ILE A 154 -17.66 -18.13 -12.03
C ILE A 154 -18.39 -19.14 -11.17
N HIS A 155 -17.67 -20.05 -10.53
CA HIS A 155 -18.17 -21.01 -9.56
C HIS A 155 -17.48 -20.76 -8.22
N VAL A 156 -18.24 -20.31 -7.23
CA VAL A 156 -17.75 -19.94 -5.92
C VAL A 156 -18.62 -20.65 -4.87
N ASN A 157 -18.00 -21.43 -3.97
CA ASN A 157 -18.67 -22.11 -2.87
C ASN A 157 -19.95 -22.86 -3.28
N ASP A 158 -19.84 -23.75 -4.28
CA ASP A 158 -20.93 -24.58 -4.80
C ASP A 158 -22.06 -23.84 -5.53
N HIS A 159 -21.88 -22.56 -5.82
CA HIS A 159 -22.82 -21.75 -6.60
C HIS A 159 -22.18 -21.17 -7.85
N TYR A 160 -22.98 -21.11 -8.93
CA TYR A 160 -22.61 -20.44 -10.16
C TYR A 160 -23.12 -19.01 -10.18
N TYR A 161 -22.29 -18.10 -10.64
CA TYR A 161 -22.60 -16.68 -10.83
C TYR A 161 -22.18 -16.25 -12.24
N TYR A 162 -22.80 -15.22 -12.74
CA TYR A 162 -22.38 -14.59 -14.00
C TYR A 162 -22.05 -13.12 -13.78
N LEU A 163 -20.85 -12.74 -14.24
CA LEU A 163 -20.37 -11.37 -14.19
C LEU A 163 -20.39 -10.79 -15.60
N GLY A 164 -21.04 -9.64 -15.78
CA GLY A 164 -21.06 -8.94 -17.06
C GLY A 164 -19.66 -8.54 -17.53
N THR A 165 -19.56 -8.05 -18.76
CA THR A 165 -18.29 -7.55 -19.31
C THR A 165 -17.74 -6.34 -18.54
N ASP A 166 -18.59 -5.65 -17.77
CA ASP A 166 -18.22 -4.57 -16.86
C ASP A 166 -17.83 -5.07 -15.45
N GLY A 167 -17.86 -6.40 -15.24
CA GLY A 167 -17.53 -7.08 -13.98
C GLY A 167 -18.68 -7.14 -12.98
N LYS A 168 -19.85 -6.56 -13.28
CA LYS A 168 -20.99 -6.56 -12.36
C LYS A 168 -21.67 -7.92 -12.34
N MET A 169 -21.98 -8.40 -11.14
CA MET A 169 -22.75 -9.62 -10.92
C MET A 169 -24.19 -9.43 -11.40
N VAL A 170 -24.67 -10.37 -12.21
CA VAL A 170 -26.06 -10.47 -12.61
C VAL A 170 -26.88 -11.04 -11.46
N SER A 171 -27.99 -10.42 -11.11
CA SER A 171 -28.88 -10.90 -10.04
C SER A 171 -30.32 -10.52 -10.29
N ASN A 172 -31.24 -11.29 -9.70
CA ASN A 172 -32.68 -11.08 -9.75
C ASN A 172 -33.24 -10.90 -11.19
N THR A 173 -32.72 -11.70 -12.14
CA THR A 173 -33.14 -11.61 -13.55
C THR A 173 -32.86 -12.92 -14.30
N THR A 174 -33.38 -13.02 -15.51
CA THR A 174 -33.04 -14.07 -16.46
C THR A 174 -32.22 -13.47 -17.60
N LEU A 175 -31.03 -14.02 -17.84
CA LEU A 175 -30.12 -13.61 -18.89
C LEU A 175 -30.10 -14.69 -20.01
N THR A 176 -30.22 -14.30 -21.25
CA THR A 176 -30.04 -15.20 -22.39
C THR A 176 -28.64 -15.10 -22.94
N LEU A 177 -27.90 -16.21 -22.91
CA LEU A 177 -26.54 -16.33 -23.46
C LEU A 177 -26.55 -17.42 -24.52
N ASN A 178 -26.11 -17.09 -25.72
CA ASN A 178 -26.07 -18.03 -26.86
C ASN A 178 -27.36 -18.80 -27.08
N GLY A 179 -28.53 -18.15 -26.87
CA GLY A 179 -29.86 -18.76 -27.05
C GLY A 179 -30.35 -19.58 -25.86
N VAL A 180 -29.57 -19.72 -24.79
CA VAL A 180 -29.97 -20.41 -23.55
C VAL A 180 -30.29 -19.38 -22.46
N SER A 181 -31.37 -19.59 -21.73
CA SER A 181 -31.84 -18.68 -20.68
C SER A 181 -31.42 -19.18 -19.31
N TYR A 182 -30.74 -18.31 -18.57
CA TYR A 182 -30.21 -18.57 -17.24
C TYR A 182 -30.86 -17.62 -16.23
N THR A 183 -31.45 -18.17 -15.18
CA THR A 183 -32.17 -17.39 -14.15
C THR A 183 -31.29 -17.29 -12.89
N PHE A 184 -31.15 -16.06 -12.38
CA PHE A 184 -30.35 -15.73 -11.19
C PHE A 184 -31.28 -15.18 -10.09
N ASP A 185 -31.04 -15.63 -8.87
CA ASP A 185 -31.78 -15.14 -7.69
C ASP A 185 -31.31 -13.73 -7.25
N GLY A 186 -31.88 -13.22 -6.16
CA GLY A 186 -31.53 -11.91 -5.59
C GLY A 186 -30.11 -11.82 -5.08
N ASN A 187 -29.46 -12.94 -4.76
CA ASN A 187 -28.07 -13.02 -4.34
C ASN A 187 -27.12 -13.25 -5.53
N GLY A 188 -27.65 -13.34 -6.74
CA GLY A 188 -26.87 -13.58 -7.95
C GLY A 188 -26.54 -15.04 -8.23
N ALA A 189 -26.99 -15.98 -7.39
CA ALA A 189 -26.79 -17.40 -7.63
C ALA A 189 -27.67 -17.90 -8.78
N TYR A 190 -27.07 -18.68 -9.69
CA TYR A 190 -27.82 -19.37 -10.73
C TYR A 190 -28.71 -20.44 -10.11
N THR A 191 -30.02 -20.44 -10.49
CA THR A 191 -31.03 -21.32 -9.93
C THR A 191 -31.69 -22.23 -10.96
N GLY A 192 -31.30 -22.17 -12.23
CA GLY A 192 -31.88 -22.95 -13.31
C GLY A 192 -31.33 -24.38 -13.39
N ASN A 193 -31.91 -25.14 -14.31
CA ASN A 193 -31.53 -26.55 -14.57
C ASN A 193 -30.63 -26.71 -15.81
N GLU A 194 -30.41 -25.63 -16.57
CA GLU A 194 -29.55 -25.67 -17.76
C GLU A 194 -28.10 -25.88 -17.39
N SER A 195 -27.39 -26.65 -18.21
CA SER A 195 -25.98 -26.89 -17.97
C SER A 195 -25.17 -25.61 -18.21
N VAL A 196 -24.41 -25.19 -17.19
CA VAL A 196 -23.45 -24.10 -17.33
C VAL A 196 -22.25 -24.60 -18.15
N PRO A 197 -21.79 -23.84 -19.19
CA PRO A 197 -20.70 -24.29 -20.05
C PRO A 197 -19.40 -24.49 -19.25
N ALA A 198 -18.99 -25.73 -19.03
CA ALA A 198 -17.83 -26.08 -18.20
C ALA A 198 -16.51 -25.45 -18.66
N THR A 199 -16.39 -25.13 -19.95
CA THR A 199 -15.19 -24.50 -20.54
C THR A 199 -15.08 -23.01 -20.27
N GLU A 200 -16.15 -22.37 -19.77
CA GLU A 200 -16.22 -20.94 -19.52
C GLU A 200 -16.22 -20.61 -18.03
N VAL A 201 -16.18 -21.63 -17.16
CA VAL A 201 -16.31 -21.45 -15.71
C VAL A 201 -14.95 -21.35 -15.03
N SER A 202 -14.69 -20.22 -14.39
CA SER A 202 -13.57 -20.09 -13.46
C SER A 202 -13.97 -20.58 -12.07
N ILE A 203 -13.26 -21.56 -11.51
CA ILE A 203 -13.59 -22.17 -10.22
C ILE A 203 -12.77 -21.52 -9.11
N TYR A 204 -13.47 -21.00 -8.09
CA TYR A 204 -12.86 -20.38 -6.91
C TYR A 204 -13.38 -21.05 -5.64
N LYS A 205 -12.47 -21.33 -4.71
CA LYS A 205 -12.81 -21.71 -3.34
C LYS A 205 -12.38 -20.57 -2.44
N GLU A 206 -13.32 -19.96 -1.74
CA GLU A 206 -12.97 -19.03 -0.67
C GLU A 206 -12.21 -19.80 0.41
N PRO A 207 -11.11 -19.26 0.96
CA PRO A 207 -10.52 -19.84 2.15
C PRO A 207 -11.59 -19.87 3.24
N LYS A 208 -11.77 -21.01 3.91
CA LYS A 208 -12.66 -21.11 5.08
C LYS A 208 -12.23 -20.00 6.03
N GLN A 209 -13.13 -19.10 6.37
CA GLN A 209 -12.92 -18.17 7.48
C GLN A 209 -12.72 -19.03 8.72
N GLU A 210 -11.48 -19.18 9.18
CA GLU A 210 -11.24 -19.61 10.55
C GLU A 210 -11.89 -18.52 11.41
N ALA A 211 -12.90 -18.93 12.18
CA ALA A 211 -13.56 -18.05 13.12
C ALA A 211 -12.47 -17.43 14.00
N GLU A 212 -12.24 -16.12 13.88
CA GLU A 212 -11.50 -15.37 14.87
C GLU A 212 -12.24 -15.56 16.20
N THR A 213 -11.74 -16.51 16.99
CA THR A 213 -12.08 -16.56 18.41
C THR A 213 -11.52 -15.29 19.00
N ALA A 214 -12.42 -14.34 19.22
CA ALA A 214 -12.13 -13.13 19.96
C ALA A 214 -11.65 -13.52 21.36
N SER A 215 -10.33 -13.64 21.51
CA SER A 215 -9.66 -13.61 22.80
C SER A 215 -9.70 -12.17 23.27
N ALA A 216 -10.71 -11.87 24.08
CA ALA A 216 -10.76 -10.65 24.87
C ALA A 216 -9.61 -10.69 25.87
N SER A 217 -8.45 -10.16 25.50
CA SER A 217 -7.38 -9.82 26.42
C SER A 217 -7.65 -8.43 26.98
N THR A 218 -8.22 -8.40 28.18
CA THR A 218 -8.17 -7.23 29.07
C THR A 218 -6.72 -6.97 29.44
N GLY A 219 -6.12 -5.92 28.88
CA GLY A 219 -4.73 -5.52 29.12
C GLY A 219 -4.57 -4.01 29.12
N GLY A 220 -4.68 -3.43 30.32
CA GLY A 220 -4.00 -2.30 30.91
C GLY A 220 -3.53 -1.15 30.01
N LYS A 221 -4.21 0.00 30.12
CA LYS A 221 -3.67 1.32 29.82
C LYS A 221 -2.32 1.51 30.52
N LYS A 222 -1.22 1.57 29.75
CA LYS A 222 0.01 2.24 30.20
C LYS A 222 0.10 3.58 29.48
N GLY A 223 -0.02 4.65 30.29
CA GLY A 223 0.10 6.01 29.83
C GLY A 223 1.50 6.31 29.30
N LEU A 224 1.54 7.18 28.30
CA LEU A 224 2.75 7.82 27.80
C LEU A 224 3.36 8.71 28.92
N PRO A 225 4.69 8.76 29.07
CA PRO A 225 5.32 9.73 29.94
C PRO A 225 5.14 11.13 29.35
N SER A 226 4.60 12.04 30.17
CA SER A 226 4.57 13.47 29.89
C SER A 226 5.98 14.05 29.96
N ASP A 227 6.37 14.78 28.91
CA ASP A 227 7.50 15.68 28.94
C ASP A 227 7.31 16.72 30.04
N LYS A 228 8.27 16.80 30.92
CA LYS A 228 8.48 17.96 31.80
C LYS A 228 9.93 18.42 31.68
N THR A 229 10.01 19.70 31.30
CA THR A 229 11.11 20.68 31.38
C THR A 229 12.36 20.39 30.59
#